data_e4e40358d36f47fa342c5ef7661b8dbb
#
_entry.id   e4e40358d36f47fa342c5ef7661b8dbb
#
_cell.length_a   1.000
_cell.length_b   1.000
_cell.length_c   1.000
_cell.angle_alpha   90.00
_cell.angle_beta   90.00
_cell.angle_gamma   90.00
#
_symmetry.space_group_name_H-M   'P 1'
#
loop_
_entity.id
_entity.type
_entity.pdbx_description
1 polymer ?
#
loop_
_entity_poly.entity_id
_entity_poly.type
_entity_poly.pdbx_seq_one_letter_code
_entity_poly.pdbx_strand_id
1 'polypeptide(L)'
;YRIQVYLEDITHNGSFFYYNSDFVLVANALSEEYLCRLVEGAIKRGKRRMPGLQLCVGIGSRCMDISQLSVSYQRAKAAAHIAMTQKKQVVKFDDCGLFRLLYMVKDKEILKEMETECLAALEEYDRRYHAGYVRIAIRCCTVSEISGKFWEMS
;
A
#
# COMPACT_ATOMS: atom_id res chain seq x y z
N TYR A 1 -18.75 5.13 -14.14
CA TYR A 1 -19.48 6.41 -14.27
C TYR A 1 -19.88 7.02 -12.92
N ARG A 2 -20.55 6.29 -12.00
CA ARG A 2 -21.00 6.84 -10.70
C ARG A 2 -19.87 7.15 -9.72
N ILE A 3 -18.81 6.37 -9.72
CA ILE A 3 -17.62 6.59 -8.85
C ILE A 3 -16.83 7.78 -9.35
N GLN A 4 -16.70 7.94 -10.65
CA GLN A 4 -15.96 9.04 -11.28
C GLN A 4 -16.62 10.39 -10.93
N VAL A 5 -17.92 10.55 -11.20
CA VAL A 5 -18.67 11.78 -10.86
C VAL A 5 -18.55 12.13 -9.37
N TYR A 6 -18.52 11.10 -8.53
CA TYR A 6 -18.43 11.28 -7.08
C TYR A 6 -17.03 11.72 -6.60
N LEU A 7 -15.97 11.25 -7.27
CA LEU A 7 -14.60 11.62 -6.96
C LEU A 7 -14.21 12.96 -7.58
N GLU A 8 -14.76 13.30 -8.75
CA GLU A 8 -14.62 14.62 -9.38
C GLU A 8 -15.21 15.74 -8.51
N ASP A 9 -16.34 15.49 -7.85
CA ASP A 9 -17.01 16.44 -6.94
C ASP A 9 -16.19 16.72 -5.66
N ILE A 10 -15.24 15.84 -5.32
CA ILE A 10 -14.37 15.96 -4.13
C ILE A 10 -13.05 16.66 -4.47
N THR A 11 -12.65 16.66 -5.72
CA THR A 11 -11.33 17.09 -6.16
C THR A 11 -11.36 18.34 -7.00
N HIS A 12 -11.81 19.46 -6.41
CA HIS A 12 -11.81 20.76 -7.09
C HIS A 12 -10.45 21.18 -7.71
N ASN A 13 -9.35 20.53 -7.27
CA ASN A 13 -7.98 20.81 -7.73
C ASN A 13 -7.25 19.56 -8.24
N GLY A 14 -7.95 18.56 -8.75
CA GLY A 14 -7.34 17.32 -9.24
C GLY A 14 -7.93 16.82 -10.53
N SER A 15 -7.16 16.07 -11.28
CA SER A 15 -7.61 15.36 -12.47
C SER A 15 -7.83 13.89 -12.16
N PHE A 16 -9.01 13.38 -12.46
CA PHE A 16 -9.41 12.01 -12.26
C PHE A 16 -9.59 11.31 -13.60
N PHE A 17 -8.96 10.17 -13.79
CA PHE A 17 -9.02 9.41 -15.04
C PHE A 17 -8.85 7.91 -14.79
N TYR A 18 -9.20 7.14 -15.82
CA TYR A 18 -9.04 5.69 -15.82
C TYR A 18 -7.82 5.32 -16.66
N TYR A 19 -6.88 4.62 -16.07
CA TYR A 19 -5.63 4.24 -16.73
C TYR A 19 -5.17 2.85 -16.26
N ASN A 20 -4.86 1.95 -17.21
CA ASN A 20 -4.39 0.59 -16.94
C ASN A 20 -5.23 -0.18 -15.90
N SER A 21 -6.55 -0.12 -16.03
CA SER A 21 -7.51 -0.74 -15.10
C SER A 21 -7.56 -0.14 -13.69
N ASP A 22 -6.85 0.96 -13.47
CA ASP A 22 -6.84 1.69 -12.21
C ASP A 22 -7.60 3.02 -12.35
N PHE A 23 -8.26 3.46 -11.29
CA PHE A 23 -8.73 4.83 -11.16
C PHE A 23 -7.61 5.68 -10.57
N VAL A 24 -7.17 6.67 -11.32
CA VAL A 24 -6.04 7.52 -10.96
C VAL A 24 -6.52 8.93 -10.67
N LEU A 25 -6.13 9.45 -9.51
CA LEU A 25 -6.30 10.84 -9.13
C LEU A 25 -4.95 11.53 -9.09
N VAL A 26 -4.77 12.56 -9.89
CA VAL A 26 -3.66 13.51 -9.77
C VAL A 26 -4.20 14.75 -9.11
N ALA A 27 -3.73 15.03 -7.90
CA ALA A 27 -4.21 16.16 -7.11
C ALA A 27 -3.07 17.10 -6.73
N ASN A 28 -3.31 18.40 -6.84
CA ASN A 28 -2.46 19.41 -6.27
C ASN A 28 -2.88 19.59 -4.79
N ALA A 29 -2.16 18.97 -3.87
CA ALA A 29 -2.46 19.00 -2.46
C ALA A 29 -1.46 19.85 -1.68
N LEU A 30 -1.95 20.64 -0.74
CA LEU A 30 -1.12 21.47 0.13
C LEU A 30 -0.22 20.62 1.04
N SER A 31 -0.74 19.46 1.50
CA SER A 31 0.02 18.48 2.27
C SER A 31 -0.50 17.06 2.05
N GLU A 32 0.33 16.07 2.37
CA GLU A 32 -0.05 14.65 2.29
C GLU A 32 -1.16 14.30 3.28
N GLU A 33 -1.14 14.88 4.48
CA GLU A 33 -2.17 14.65 5.50
C GLU A 33 -3.54 15.17 5.03
N TYR A 34 -3.54 16.29 4.32
CA TYR A 34 -4.76 16.83 3.71
C TYR A 34 -5.31 15.84 2.67
N LEU A 35 -4.43 15.34 1.78
CA LEU A 35 -4.81 14.36 0.77
C LEU A 35 -5.36 13.07 1.40
N CYS A 36 -4.70 12.54 2.44
CA CYS A 36 -5.17 11.35 3.16
C CYS A 36 -6.58 11.55 3.73
N ARG A 37 -6.81 12.67 4.42
CA ARG A 37 -8.14 12.99 5.00
C ARG A 37 -9.21 13.12 3.93
N LEU A 38 -8.87 13.72 2.79
CA LEU A 38 -9.77 13.86 1.65
C LEU A 38 -10.17 12.50 1.09
N VAL A 39 -9.19 11.63 0.87
CA VAL A 39 -9.38 10.25 0.36
C VAL A 39 -10.19 9.41 1.35
N GLU A 40 -9.86 9.43 2.62
CA GLU A 40 -10.62 8.71 3.67
C GLU A 40 -12.07 9.18 3.74
N GLY A 41 -12.27 10.48 3.68
CA GLY A 41 -13.60 11.09 3.61
C GLY A 41 -14.39 10.62 2.38
N ALA A 42 -13.74 10.51 1.23
CA ALA A 42 -14.33 10.00 0.00
C ALA A 42 -14.74 8.54 0.12
N ILE A 43 -13.85 7.69 0.66
CA ILE A 43 -14.12 6.27 0.88
C ILE A 43 -15.31 6.10 1.83
N LYS A 44 -15.33 6.85 2.95
CA LYS A 44 -16.41 6.79 3.93
C LYS A 44 -17.76 7.19 3.34
N ARG A 45 -17.80 8.22 2.49
CA ARG A 45 -19.01 8.62 1.78
C ARG A 45 -19.42 7.60 0.73
N GLY A 46 -18.46 7.06 -0.03
CA GLY A 46 -18.70 6.01 -1.02
C GLY A 46 -19.32 4.75 -0.42
N LYS A 47 -18.82 4.30 0.71
CA LYS A 47 -19.38 3.14 1.45
C LYS A 47 -20.81 3.36 1.93
N ARG A 48 -21.18 4.59 2.32
CA ARG A 48 -22.56 4.89 2.72
C ARG A 48 -23.54 4.78 1.55
N ARG A 49 -23.10 5.13 0.33
CA ARG A 49 -23.96 5.11 -0.87
C ARG A 49 -23.98 3.75 -1.58
N MET A 50 -22.89 3.00 -1.43
CA MET A 50 -22.72 1.67 -2.05
C MET A 50 -22.23 0.69 -0.98
N PRO A 51 -23.14 0.14 -0.15
CA PRO A 51 -22.79 -0.89 0.81
C PRO A 51 -22.15 -2.09 0.09
N GLY A 52 -21.02 -2.57 0.58
CA GLY A 52 -20.27 -3.67 -0.04
C GLY A 52 -19.14 -3.23 -0.98
N LEU A 53 -19.04 -1.94 -1.33
CA LEU A 53 -17.92 -1.43 -2.10
C LEU A 53 -16.63 -1.50 -1.28
N GLN A 54 -15.67 -2.28 -1.75
CA GLN A 54 -14.32 -2.32 -1.19
C GLN A 54 -13.42 -1.44 -2.06
N LEU A 55 -12.95 -0.34 -1.49
CA LEU A 55 -11.98 0.55 -2.12
C LEU A 55 -10.67 0.45 -1.36
N CYS A 56 -9.61 0.17 -2.12
CA CYS A 56 -8.23 0.26 -1.64
C CYS A 56 -7.54 1.38 -2.41
N VAL A 57 -6.93 2.30 -1.72
CA VAL A 57 -6.26 3.46 -2.30
C VAL A 57 -4.80 3.47 -1.90
N GLY A 58 -3.93 3.55 -2.91
CA GLY A 58 -2.51 3.79 -2.73
C GLY A 58 -2.18 5.24 -3.02
N ILE A 59 -1.39 5.86 -2.18
CA ILE A 59 -0.88 7.21 -2.36
C ILE A 59 0.60 7.11 -2.74
N GLY A 60 0.96 7.63 -3.91
CA GLY A 60 2.34 7.71 -4.38
C GLY A 60 3.11 8.85 -3.72
N SER A 61 4.37 8.98 -4.09
CA SER A 61 5.20 10.06 -3.58
C SER A 61 4.86 11.39 -4.25
N ARG A 62 5.14 12.47 -3.55
CA ARG A 62 4.98 13.83 -4.07
C ARG A 62 5.85 14.03 -5.32
N CYS A 63 5.28 14.66 -6.35
CA CYS A 63 5.99 15.07 -7.55
C CYS A 63 6.23 16.58 -7.52
N MET A 64 7.43 17.00 -7.83
CA MET A 64 7.78 18.42 -8.01
C MET A 64 7.74 18.81 -9.50
N ASP A 65 7.82 17.82 -10.38
CA ASP A 65 7.84 17.97 -11.83
C ASP A 65 6.96 16.90 -12.49
N ILE A 66 6.41 17.21 -13.66
CA ILE A 66 5.55 16.31 -14.42
C ILE A 66 6.30 15.04 -14.88
N SER A 67 7.61 15.11 -15.07
CA SER A 67 8.45 13.97 -15.40
C SER A 67 8.46 12.89 -14.31
N GLN A 68 8.20 13.26 -13.06
CA GLN A 68 8.13 12.36 -11.92
C GLN A 68 6.76 11.67 -11.77
N LEU A 69 5.77 12.10 -12.55
CA LEU A 69 4.40 11.59 -12.42
C LEU A 69 4.31 10.07 -12.67
N SER A 70 5.06 9.57 -13.66
CA SER A 70 5.13 8.13 -13.95
C SER A 70 5.66 7.34 -12.75
N VAL A 71 6.70 7.83 -12.10
CA VAL A 71 7.28 7.19 -10.91
C VAL A 71 6.30 7.22 -9.75
N SER A 72 5.65 8.36 -9.52
CA SER A 72 4.62 8.49 -8.47
C SER A 72 3.44 7.56 -8.72
N TYR A 73 2.99 7.42 -9.96
CA TYR A 73 1.95 6.46 -10.33
C TYR A 73 2.35 5.01 -9.99
N GLN A 74 3.56 4.59 -10.36
CA GLN A 74 4.05 3.25 -10.03
C GLN A 74 4.11 3.02 -8.51
N ARG A 75 4.54 4.03 -7.76
CA ARG A 75 4.55 3.98 -6.29
C ARG A 75 3.14 3.92 -5.71
N ALA A 76 2.21 4.70 -6.23
CA ALA A 76 0.80 4.64 -5.83
C ALA A 76 0.19 3.26 -6.10
N LYS A 77 0.49 2.68 -7.26
CA LYS A 77 0.04 1.34 -7.63
C LYS A 77 0.60 0.27 -6.69
N ALA A 78 1.88 0.35 -6.35
CA ALA A 78 2.51 -0.52 -5.36
C ALA A 78 1.80 -0.42 -3.99
N ALA A 79 1.59 0.80 -3.50
CA ALA A 79 0.90 1.05 -2.24
C ALA A 79 -0.56 0.53 -2.25
N ALA A 80 -1.28 0.68 -3.38
CA ALA A 80 -2.64 0.14 -3.54
C ALA A 80 -2.65 -1.39 -3.47
N HIS A 81 -1.68 -2.05 -4.10
CA HIS A 81 -1.55 -3.51 -4.04
C HIS A 81 -1.26 -3.99 -2.60
N ILE A 82 -0.37 -3.30 -1.89
CA ILE A 82 -0.09 -3.57 -0.48
C ILE A 82 -1.34 -3.35 0.38
N ALA A 83 -2.10 -2.26 0.11
CA ALA A 83 -3.36 -1.99 0.80
C ALA A 83 -4.37 -3.15 0.64
N MET A 84 -4.49 -3.70 -0.58
CA MET A 84 -5.35 -4.87 -0.85
C MET A 84 -4.90 -6.10 -0.07
N THR A 85 -3.60 -6.41 -0.09
CA THR A 85 -3.02 -7.56 0.60
C THR A 85 -3.19 -7.47 2.12
N GLN A 86 -2.98 -6.28 2.69
CA GLN A 86 -3.10 -6.03 4.14
C GLN A 86 -4.54 -5.71 4.58
N LYS A 87 -5.51 -5.69 3.66
CA LYS A 87 -6.92 -5.30 3.92
C LYS A 87 -7.05 -3.90 4.52
N LYS A 88 -6.12 -3.01 4.20
CA LYS A 88 -6.17 -1.59 4.54
C LYS A 88 -6.91 -0.81 3.48
N GLN A 89 -7.52 0.32 3.84
CA GLN A 89 -8.27 1.14 2.88
C GLN A 89 -7.39 2.16 2.17
N VAL A 90 -6.44 2.73 2.88
CA VAL A 90 -5.50 3.73 2.36
C VAL A 90 -4.10 3.36 2.85
N VAL A 91 -3.15 3.34 1.94
CA VAL A 91 -1.73 3.14 2.25
C VAL A 91 -0.92 4.16 1.47
N LYS A 92 0.01 4.84 2.13
CA LYS A 92 1.02 5.68 1.48
C LYS A 92 2.23 4.83 1.12
N PHE A 93 2.84 5.12 -0.02
CA PHE A 93 4.04 4.40 -0.43
C PHE A 93 5.18 4.54 0.58
N ASP A 94 5.32 5.71 1.19
CA ASP A 94 6.38 5.98 2.17
C ASP A 94 6.18 5.19 3.48
N ASP A 95 4.94 4.81 3.79
CA ASP A 95 4.60 3.98 4.96
C ASP A 95 4.71 2.47 4.67
N CYS A 96 5.05 2.06 3.44
CA CYS A 96 5.13 0.65 3.07
C CYS A 96 6.37 -0.08 3.61
N GLY A 97 7.34 0.62 4.21
CA GLY A 97 8.51 0.01 4.80
C GLY A 97 9.28 -0.91 3.82
N LEU A 98 9.61 -2.11 4.26
CA LEU A 98 10.33 -3.11 3.46
C LEU A 98 9.53 -3.59 2.23
N PHE A 99 8.19 -3.58 2.29
CA PHE A 99 7.35 -3.99 1.16
C PHE A 99 7.57 -3.16 -0.10
N ARG A 100 8.04 -1.90 0.02
CA ARG A 100 8.46 -1.10 -1.15
C ARG A 100 9.52 -1.80 -1.97
N LEU A 101 10.53 -2.36 -1.29
CA LEU A 101 11.64 -3.03 -1.95
C LEU A 101 11.18 -4.34 -2.60
N LEU A 102 10.42 -5.14 -1.87
CA LEU A 102 9.88 -6.41 -2.38
C LEU A 102 8.99 -6.20 -3.62
N TYR A 103 8.16 -5.15 -3.61
CA TYR A 103 7.32 -4.84 -4.77
C TYR A 103 8.12 -4.32 -5.97
N MET A 104 9.25 -3.66 -5.74
CA MET A 104 10.12 -3.12 -6.78
C MET A 104 10.98 -4.21 -7.44
N VAL A 105 11.16 -5.36 -6.81
CA VAL A 105 11.84 -6.52 -7.41
C VAL A 105 10.96 -7.11 -8.50
N LYS A 106 11.39 -6.97 -9.75
CA LYS A 106 10.66 -7.48 -10.92
C LYS A 106 10.82 -8.97 -11.08
N ASP A 107 11.94 -9.50 -10.65
CA ASP A 107 12.27 -10.91 -10.76
C ASP A 107 11.73 -11.68 -9.55
N LYS A 108 10.69 -12.46 -9.81
CA LYS A 108 10.06 -13.28 -8.77
C LYS A 108 10.89 -14.50 -8.38
N GLU A 109 11.83 -14.92 -9.24
CA GLU A 109 12.71 -16.05 -8.93
C GLU A 109 13.71 -15.66 -7.85
N ILE A 110 14.28 -14.47 -7.94
CA ILE A 110 15.14 -13.91 -6.87
C ILE A 110 14.41 -13.88 -5.53
N LEU A 111 13.14 -13.49 -5.52
CA LEU A 111 12.36 -13.46 -4.28
C LEU A 111 12.15 -14.86 -3.70
N LYS A 112 11.92 -15.87 -4.56
CA LYS A 112 11.80 -17.27 -4.12
C LYS A 112 13.12 -17.84 -3.62
N GLU A 113 14.22 -17.52 -4.29
CA GLU A 113 15.56 -17.91 -3.85
C GLU A 113 15.85 -17.32 -2.46
N MET A 114 15.63 -16.02 -2.26
CA MET A 114 15.77 -15.36 -0.96
C MET A 114 14.85 -15.98 0.10
N GLU A 115 13.61 -16.28 -0.23
CA GLU A 115 12.67 -16.96 0.67
C GLU A 115 13.23 -18.32 1.08
N THR A 116 13.68 -19.12 0.10
CA THR A 116 14.26 -20.45 0.34
C THR A 116 15.52 -20.35 1.18
N GLU A 117 16.45 -19.47 0.86
CA GLU A 117 17.71 -19.29 1.58
C GLU A 117 17.50 -18.80 3.02
N CYS A 118 16.62 -17.82 3.22
CA CYS A 118 16.38 -17.21 4.52
C CYS A 118 15.51 -18.09 5.43
N LEU A 119 14.54 -18.80 4.87
CA LEU A 119 13.58 -19.57 5.66
C LEU A 119 13.89 -21.05 5.75
N ALA A 120 14.69 -21.60 4.83
CA ALA A 120 14.97 -23.04 4.79
C ALA A 120 15.55 -23.59 6.12
N ALA A 121 16.47 -22.85 6.72
CA ALA A 121 17.05 -23.23 8.01
C ALA A 121 16.01 -23.20 9.15
N LEU A 122 15.10 -22.23 9.10
CA LEU A 122 14.04 -22.07 10.09
C LEU A 122 12.94 -23.14 9.91
N GLU A 123 12.59 -23.44 8.66
CA GLU A 123 11.64 -24.51 8.32
C GLU A 123 12.16 -25.89 8.70
N GLU A 124 13.47 -26.16 8.46
CA GLU A 124 14.12 -27.41 8.89
C GLU A 124 14.10 -27.56 10.41
N TYR A 125 14.37 -26.46 11.12
CA TYR A 125 14.31 -26.43 12.58
C TYR A 125 12.87 -26.67 13.07
N ASP A 126 11.88 -26.01 12.49
CA ASP A 126 10.47 -26.17 12.84
C ASP A 126 9.97 -27.59 12.59
N ARG A 127 10.40 -28.21 11.49
CA ARG A 127 10.07 -29.59 11.15
C ARG A 127 10.67 -30.57 12.17
N ARG A 128 11.89 -30.32 12.66
CA ARG A 128 12.59 -31.20 13.61
C ARG A 128 12.07 -31.06 15.04
N TYR A 129 11.71 -29.84 15.44
CA TYR A 129 11.39 -29.54 16.85
C TYR A 129 9.94 -29.09 17.06
N HIS A 130 9.12 -29.05 16.03
CA HIS A 130 7.72 -28.58 16.07
C HIS A 130 7.54 -27.20 16.73
N ALA A 131 8.51 -26.29 16.56
CA ALA A 131 8.61 -25.06 17.31
C ALA A 131 7.75 -23.91 16.76
N GLY A 132 7.46 -23.87 15.45
CA GLY A 132 6.62 -22.86 14.81
C GLY A 132 7.26 -21.48 14.64
N TYR A 133 8.57 -21.40 14.55
CA TYR A 133 9.32 -20.16 14.42
C TYR A 133 9.07 -19.43 13.11
N VAL A 134 8.86 -20.14 12.00
CA VAL A 134 8.48 -19.53 10.72
C VAL A 134 7.19 -18.72 10.88
N ARG A 135 6.20 -19.27 11.58
CA ARG A 135 4.94 -18.57 11.86
C ARG A 135 5.14 -17.35 12.75
N ILE A 136 6.05 -17.44 13.72
CA ILE A 136 6.40 -16.31 14.59
C ILE A 136 7.12 -15.23 13.79
N ALA A 137 8.08 -15.59 12.94
CA ALA A 137 8.82 -14.65 12.09
C ALA A 137 7.88 -13.88 11.15
N ILE A 138 6.98 -14.58 10.45
CA ILE A 138 5.97 -13.95 9.59
C ILE A 138 5.09 -13.00 10.41
N ARG A 139 4.68 -13.40 11.60
CA ARG A 139 3.84 -12.60 12.49
C ARG A 139 4.58 -11.37 13.03
N CYS A 140 5.85 -11.49 13.36
CA CYS A 140 6.69 -10.36 13.77
C CYS A 140 6.88 -9.37 12.63
N CYS A 141 7.10 -9.82 11.39
CA CYS A 141 7.16 -8.95 10.22
C CYS A 141 5.84 -8.19 9.99
N THR A 142 4.69 -8.85 10.19
CA THR A 142 3.38 -8.20 10.06
C THR A 142 3.03 -7.29 11.24
N VAL A 143 3.52 -7.58 12.45
CA VAL A 143 3.25 -6.79 13.67
C VAL A 143 4.21 -5.59 13.78
N SER A 144 5.46 -5.69 13.33
CA SER A 144 6.38 -4.55 13.32
C SER A 144 5.90 -3.41 12.42
N GLU A 145 5.04 -3.71 11.44
CA GLU A 145 4.35 -2.69 10.64
C GLU A 145 3.19 -2.02 11.36
N ILE A 146 2.59 -2.70 12.35
CA ILE A 146 1.50 -2.14 13.16
C ILE A 146 2.04 -1.24 14.28
N SER A 147 3.27 -1.48 14.73
CA SER A 147 3.89 -0.73 15.82
C SER A 147 5.09 0.09 15.36
N GLY A 148 4.86 1.11 14.51
CA GLY A 148 5.80 2.22 14.34
C GLY A 148 6.10 2.98 15.64
N LYS A 149 5.75 2.41 16.78
CA LYS A 149 5.95 2.94 18.14
C LYS A 149 7.03 2.23 18.96
N PHE A 150 7.71 1.24 18.40
CA PHE A 150 8.65 0.45 19.23
C PHE A 150 10.06 1.04 19.33
N TRP A 151 10.39 2.11 18.57
CA TRP A 151 11.71 2.74 18.58
C TRP A 151 11.76 4.06 19.37
N GLU A 152 10.65 4.51 19.96
CA GLU A 152 10.64 5.70 20.83
C GLU A 152 10.79 5.41 22.34
N MET A 153 11.08 4.17 22.71
CA MET A 153 11.31 3.74 24.09
C MET A 153 12.65 3.05 24.26
N SER A 154 13.74 3.72 23.89
CA SER A 154 15.09 3.37 24.39
C SER A 154 15.95 4.62 24.43
#